data_6fb93415e69f6a268a9122608f4349d2
#
_entry.id   6fb93415e69f6a268a9122608f4349d2
#
_cell.length_a   1.000
_cell.length_b   1.000
_cell.length_c   1.000
_cell.angle_alpha   90.00
_cell.angle_beta   90.00
_cell.angle_gamma   90.00
#
_symmetry.space_group_name_H-M   'P 1'
#
loop_
_entity.id
_entity.type
_entity.pdbx_description
1 polymer ?
#
loop_
_entity_poly.entity_id
_entity_poly.type
_entity_poly.pdbx_seq_one_letter_code
_entity_poly.pdbx_strand_id
1 'polypeptide(L)'
;MDIIKIDDYYFYEEEEVPNEMILTGYNLSQELDYLGEMGLNRISINHLFCGNRIKDLSFLKDYPFIKGVRIVNKDINQDGIYYLKELDWLQIDNAKGIHFAEFPELKCLIASNITDFTFPDKLTELYIWHTKIKGGSLSNISLPRSLKRFDLLFSNIVDCQGLPPELNRLGLSYCRNLTSLNGLETVADQLTYLELHHCRKLEDYSSLADCVNLQRLLVLDCTKFQNLSFAKEMKKLEFFSFYGTEVIDNDLSPLLEIPAVSFKNKKEYNYSFRDFKLVKK
;
A
#
# COMPACT_ATOMS: atom_id res chain seq x y z
N MET A 1 -13.14 -3.26 -7.66
CA MET A 1 -13.90 -1.99 -7.76
C MET A 1 -14.53 -2.02 -9.13
N ASP A 2 -15.85 -2.18 -9.16
CA ASP A 2 -16.60 -2.29 -10.41
C ASP A 2 -17.04 -0.91 -10.86
N ILE A 3 -17.43 -0.77 -12.13
CA ILE A 3 -17.91 0.48 -12.69
C ILE A 3 -19.39 0.33 -12.96
N ILE A 4 -20.18 1.22 -12.38
CA ILE A 4 -21.62 1.27 -12.58
C ILE A 4 -22.03 2.57 -13.27
N LYS A 5 -23.19 2.56 -13.90
CA LYS A 5 -23.81 3.74 -14.49
C LYS A 5 -25.12 4.04 -13.76
N ILE A 6 -25.22 5.27 -13.22
CA ILE A 6 -26.44 5.80 -12.58
C ILE A 6 -26.84 7.04 -13.37
N ASP A 7 -28.06 7.05 -13.89
CA ASP A 7 -28.53 8.04 -14.87
C ASP A 7 -27.56 8.11 -16.07
N ASP A 8 -26.92 9.26 -16.29
CA ASP A 8 -25.95 9.47 -17.37
C ASP A 8 -24.50 9.49 -16.88
N TYR A 9 -24.23 9.19 -15.59
CA TYR A 9 -22.93 9.31 -14.96
C TYR A 9 -22.32 7.95 -14.60
N TYR A 10 -20.97 7.89 -14.57
CA TYR A 10 -20.22 6.69 -14.24
C TYR A 10 -19.61 6.83 -12.85
N PHE A 11 -19.64 5.72 -12.10
CA PHE A 11 -19.09 5.63 -10.75
C PHE A 11 -18.24 4.37 -10.58
N TYR A 12 -17.20 4.48 -9.75
CA TYR A 12 -16.70 3.30 -9.08
C TYR A 12 -17.61 2.96 -7.90
N GLU A 13 -17.86 1.67 -7.69
CA GLU A 13 -18.64 1.19 -6.55
C GLU A 13 -17.77 0.40 -5.57
N GLU A 14 -18.16 0.44 -4.31
CA GLU A 14 -17.62 -0.37 -3.24
C GLU A 14 -18.80 -0.94 -2.45
N GLU A 15 -18.86 -2.29 -2.31
CA GLU A 15 -19.96 -2.98 -1.63
C GLU A 15 -21.37 -2.58 -2.16
N GLU A 16 -21.52 -2.49 -3.48
CA GLU A 16 -22.77 -2.11 -4.17
C GLU A 16 -23.21 -0.64 -3.92
N VAL A 17 -22.32 0.22 -3.41
CA VAL A 17 -22.59 1.64 -3.17
C VAL A 17 -21.68 2.50 -4.07
N PRO A 18 -22.24 3.51 -4.80
CA PRO A 18 -21.41 4.45 -5.55
C PRO A 18 -20.51 5.23 -4.60
N ASN A 19 -19.20 5.21 -4.86
CA ASN A 19 -18.20 5.80 -3.97
C ASN A 19 -17.47 6.99 -4.60
N GLU A 20 -17.20 6.92 -5.90
CA GLU A 20 -16.35 7.89 -6.59
C GLU A 20 -16.88 8.11 -8.02
N MET A 21 -17.20 9.37 -8.38
CA MET A 21 -17.66 9.68 -9.73
C MET A 21 -16.50 9.73 -10.72
N ILE A 22 -16.66 9.08 -11.86
CA ILE A 22 -15.69 9.12 -12.97
C ILE A 22 -16.08 10.25 -13.90
N LEU A 23 -15.26 11.30 -13.93
CA LEU A 23 -15.52 12.47 -14.77
C LEU A 23 -15.27 12.17 -16.26
N THR A 24 -16.23 12.51 -17.10
CA THR A 24 -16.11 12.38 -18.56
C THR A 24 -15.57 13.66 -19.20
N GLY A 25 -15.78 14.79 -18.56
CA GLY A 25 -15.36 16.12 -19.03
C GLY A 25 -16.19 16.67 -20.18
N TYR A 26 -17.35 16.10 -20.50
CA TYR A 26 -18.27 16.67 -21.50
C TYR A 26 -19.00 17.88 -20.95
N ASN A 27 -19.43 17.81 -19.69
CA ASN A 27 -20.07 18.92 -18.96
C ASN A 27 -19.68 18.85 -17.48
N LEU A 28 -18.47 19.36 -17.14
CA LEU A 28 -17.89 19.27 -15.81
C LEU A 28 -18.78 19.88 -14.72
N SER A 29 -19.44 21.02 -14.99
CA SER A 29 -20.30 21.65 -13.99
C SER A 29 -21.50 20.75 -13.65
N GLN A 30 -22.16 20.21 -14.65
CA GLN A 30 -23.29 19.33 -14.44
C GLN A 30 -22.87 18.01 -13.75
N GLU A 31 -21.72 17.44 -14.11
CA GLU A 31 -21.15 16.24 -13.46
C GLU A 31 -20.91 16.51 -11.97
N LEU A 32 -20.29 17.64 -11.63
CA LEU A 32 -19.92 17.98 -10.26
C LEU A 32 -21.09 18.47 -9.41
N ASP A 33 -22.05 19.17 -10.01
CA ASP A 33 -23.30 19.53 -9.33
C ASP A 33 -24.09 18.28 -8.95
N TYR A 34 -24.23 17.32 -9.89
CA TYR A 34 -24.88 16.02 -9.61
C TYR A 34 -24.16 15.24 -8.51
N LEU A 35 -22.81 15.23 -8.51
CA LEU A 35 -22.03 14.62 -7.44
C LEU A 35 -22.39 15.20 -6.07
N GLY A 36 -22.49 16.54 -5.99
CA GLY A 36 -22.87 17.25 -4.77
C GLY A 36 -24.30 16.92 -4.33
N GLU A 37 -25.26 16.84 -5.25
CA GLU A 37 -26.65 16.44 -4.99
C GLU A 37 -26.75 15.03 -4.43
N MET A 38 -25.91 14.12 -4.89
CA MET A 38 -25.78 12.76 -4.32
C MET A 38 -25.12 12.72 -2.93
N GLY A 39 -24.58 13.82 -2.44
CA GLY A 39 -23.83 13.87 -1.17
C GLY A 39 -22.46 13.18 -1.24
N LEU A 40 -21.95 12.90 -2.46
CA LEU A 40 -20.64 12.32 -2.67
C LEU A 40 -19.57 13.41 -2.81
N ASN A 41 -18.32 13.06 -2.50
CA ASN A 41 -17.22 14.02 -2.49
C ASN A 41 -15.91 13.47 -3.08
N ARG A 42 -15.98 12.37 -3.84
CA ARG A 42 -14.81 11.77 -4.51
C ARG A 42 -14.97 11.75 -6.02
N ILE A 43 -13.89 12.09 -6.72
CA ILE A 43 -13.85 12.12 -8.18
C ILE A 43 -12.67 11.34 -8.73
N SER A 44 -12.86 10.77 -9.92
CA SER A 44 -11.81 10.16 -10.72
C SER A 44 -11.65 10.86 -12.05
N ILE A 45 -10.42 11.20 -12.38
CA ILE A 45 -10.01 11.74 -13.67
C ILE A 45 -9.18 10.67 -14.35
N ASN A 46 -9.85 9.87 -15.19
CA ASN A 46 -9.26 8.74 -15.87
C ASN A 46 -9.27 9.00 -17.40
N HIS A 47 -8.09 8.95 -18.02
CA HIS A 47 -7.94 9.20 -19.45
C HIS A 47 -8.85 8.34 -20.34
N LEU A 48 -9.15 7.11 -19.93
CA LEU A 48 -10.07 6.23 -20.67
C LEU A 48 -11.49 6.81 -20.80
N PHE A 49 -11.91 7.62 -19.82
CA PHE A 49 -13.25 8.26 -19.80
C PHE A 49 -13.21 9.69 -20.27
N CYS A 50 -12.29 10.51 -19.76
CA CYS A 50 -12.24 11.92 -20.10
C CYS A 50 -11.43 12.24 -21.37
N GLY A 51 -10.58 11.32 -21.86
CA GLY A 51 -9.64 11.60 -22.94
C GLY A 51 -8.82 12.86 -22.64
N ASN A 52 -8.74 13.78 -23.58
CA ASN A 52 -8.07 15.08 -23.43
C ASN A 52 -9.03 16.24 -23.10
N ARG A 53 -10.25 15.96 -22.65
CA ARG A 53 -11.24 17.01 -22.34
C ARG A 53 -10.92 17.76 -21.06
N ILE A 54 -10.35 17.07 -20.08
CA ILE A 54 -9.88 17.68 -18.83
C ILE A 54 -8.35 17.85 -18.95
N LYS A 55 -7.88 19.09 -19.06
CA LYS A 55 -6.45 19.42 -19.25
C LYS A 55 -5.77 19.92 -17.98
N ASP A 56 -6.54 20.45 -17.07
CA ASP A 56 -6.08 20.99 -15.79
C ASP A 56 -7.15 20.81 -14.72
N LEU A 57 -6.79 21.10 -13.48
CA LEU A 57 -7.66 20.97 -12.32
C LEU A 57 -8.16 22.31 -11.79
N SER A 58 -8.11 23.39 -12.56
CA SER A 58 -8.50 24.75 -12.14
C SER A 58 -9.99 24.85 -11.72
N PHE A 59 -10.83 23.97 -12.26
CA PHE A 59 -12.25 23.90 -11.88
C PHE A 59 -12.47 23.53 -10.41
N LEU A 60 -11.51 22.85 -9.75
CA LEU A 60 -11.64 22.43 -8.35
C LEU A 60 -11.80 23.60 -7.38
N LYS A 61 -11.40 24.82 -7.75
CA LYS A 61 -11.60 26.02 -6.92
C LYS A 61 -13.07 26.29 -6.62
N ASP A 62 -13.97 25.90 -7.53
CA ASP A 62 -15.42 26.15 -7.42
C ASP A 62 -16.16 25.00 -6.73
N TYR A 63 -15.45 23.89 -6.41
CA TYR A 63 -16.02 22.67 -5.79
C TYR A 63 -15.24 22.23 -4.52
N PRO A 64 -15.15 23.10 -3.49
CA PRO A 64 -14.34 22.84 -2.29
C PRO A 64 -14.88 21.68 -1.43
N PHE A 65 -16.08 21.17 -1.69
CA PHE A 65 -16.63 20.00 -1.01
C PHE A 65 -15.95 18.68 -1.41
N ILE A 66 -15.16 18.67 -2.48
CA ILE A 66 -14.42 17.48 -2.93
C ILE A 66 -13.29 17.20 -1.93
N LYS A 67 -13.29 15.97 -1.38
CA LYS A 67 -12.30 15.49 -0.39
C LYS A 67 -11.45 14.34 -0.88
N GLY A 68 -11.81 13.73 -2.01
CA GLY A 68 -11.04 12.65 -2.62
C GLY A 68 -10.86 12.83 -4.12
N VAL A 69 -9.62 12.65 -4.60
CA VAL A 69 -9.28 12.79 -6.02
C VAL A 69 -8.41 11.62 -6.47
N ARG A 70 -8.83 10.96 -7.54
CA ARG A 70 -8.04 10.00 -8.30
C ARG A 70 -7.62 10.60 -9.63
N ILE A 71 -6.32 10.59 -9.91
CA ILE A 71 -5.76 11.06 -11.19
C ILE A 71 -4.99 9.92 -11.86
N VAL A 72 -5.63 9.30 -12.84
CA VAL A 72 -5.04 8.27 -13.72
C VAL A 72 -4.90 8.88 -15.12
N ASN A 73 -4.21 10.02 -15.18
CA ASN A 73 -3.93 10.77 -16.40
C ASN A 73 -2.59 11.49 -16.27
N LYS A 74 -1.61 11.09 -17.08
CA LYS A 74 -0.23 11.60 -16.99
C LYS A 74 -0.06 13.00 -17.57
N ASP A 75 -0.99 13.42 -18.42
CA ASP A 75 -0.85 14.64 -19.23
C ASP A 75 -1.68 15.83 -18.70
N ILE A 76 -2.23 15.68 -17.47
CA ILE A 76 -3.02 16.74 -16.83
C ILE A 76 -2.12 17.67 -16.00
N ASN A 77 -2.37 18.99 -16.09
CA ASN A 77 -1.78 19.94 -15.15
C ASN A 77 -2.47 19.77 -13.77
N GLN A 78 -1.67 19.47 -12.76
CA GLN A 78 -2.12 19.09 -11.43
C GLN A 78 -2.21 20.26 -10.43
N ASP A 79 -1.78 21.46 -10.80
CA ASP A 79 -1.68 22.63 -9.88
C ASP A 79 -3.00 22.97 -9.20
N GLY A 80 -4.14 22.77 -9.87
CA GLY A 80 -5.46 23.03 -9.30
C GLY A 80 -5.83 22.15 -8.10
N ILE A 81 -5.08 21.06 -7.81
CA ILE A 81 -5.35 20.22 -6.63
C ILE A 81 -5.15 20.99 -5.31
N TYR A 82 -4.30 22.02 -5.30
CA TYR A 82 -4.03 22.83 -4.12
C TYR A 82 -5.21 23.72 -3.68
N TYR A 83 -6.29 23.82 -4.48
CA TYR A 83 -7.54 24.45 -4.05
C TYR A 83 -8.30 23.60 -3.00
N LEU A 84 -8.06 22.29 -2.95
CA LEU A 84 -8.77 21.37 -2.06
C LEU A 84 -8.08 21.29 -0.69
N LYS A 85 -8.38 22.24 0.20
CA LYS A 85 -7.76 22.29 1.54
C LYS A 85 -8.23 21.21 2.51
N GLU A 86 -9.39 20.61 2.24
CA GLU A 86 -9.95 19.49 3.03
C GLU A 86 -9.73 18.12 2.36
N LEU A 87 -8.79 18.01 1.41
CA LEU A 87 -8.45 16.74 0.73
C LEU A 87 -7.97 15.72 1.77
N ASP A 88 -8.71 14.60 1.89
CA ASP A 88 -8.37 13.53 2.83
C ASP A 88 -7.90 12.25 2.14
N TRP A 89 -8.14 12.11 0.84
CA TRP A 89 -7.74 10.98 0.04
C TRP A 89 -7.21 11.41 -1.33
N LEU A 90 -6.03 10.95 -1.70
CA LEU A 90 -5.41 11.26 -3.00
C LEU A 90 -4.80 10.01 -3.62
N GLN A 91 -5.21 9.70 -4.86
CA GLN A 91 -4.48 8.79 -5.73
C GLN A 91 -3.96 9.52 -6.95
N ILE A 92 -2.66 9.37 -7.24
CA ILE A 92 -2.03 10.09 -8.35
C ILE A 92 -0.89 9.27 -8.98
N ASP A 93 -1.00 8.97 -10.28
CA ASP A 93 -0.06 8.09 -10.98
C ASP A 93 1.32 8.73 -11.22
N ASN A 94 1.44 10.04 -11.19
CA ASN A 94 2.70 10.76 -11.32
C ASN A 94 2.71 11.99 -10.44
N ALA A 95 3.25 11.84 -9.24
CA ALA A 95 3.27 12.85 -8.20
C ALA A 95 4.54 13.72 -8.20
N LYS A 96 5.26 13.77 -9.33
CA LYS A 96 6.48 14.58 -9.43
C LYS A 96 6.15 16.07 -9.25
N GLY A 97 6.76 16.69 -8.23
CA GLY A 97 6.57 18.11 -7.92
C GLY A 97 5.34 18.43 -7.08
N ILE A 98 4.57 17.43 -6.65
CA ILE A 98 3.49 17.65 -5.68
C ILE A 98 4.07 17.75 -4.27
N HIS A 99 3.63 18.78 -3.52
CA HIS A 99 4.00 19.04 -2.12
C HIS A 99 2.87 18.59 -1.21
N PHE A 100 3.00 17.39 -0.63
CA PHE A 100 1.91 16.77 0.17
C PHE A 100 1.66 17.47 1.50
N ALA A 101 2.64 18.17 2.05
CA ALA A 101 2.46 18.99 3.27
C ALA A 101 1.41 20.10 3.12
N GLU A 102 1.07 20.49 1.87
CA GLU A 102 0.02 21.47 1.59
C GLU A 102 -1.41 20.92 1.80
N PHE A 103 -1.56 19.62 2.09
CA PHE A 103 -2.85 18.96 2.33
C PHE A 103 -2.94 18.49 3.79
N PRO A 104 -3.22 19.38 4.77
CA PRO A 104 -3.15 19.06 6.20
C PRO A 104 -4.17 18.00 6.65
N GLU A 105 -5.25 17.79 5.89
CA GLU A 105 -6.29 16.81 6.19
C GLU A 105 -6.06 15.45 5.52
N LEU A 106 -5.00 15.29 4.71
CA LEU A 106 -4.74 14.06 3.94
C LEU A 106 -4.44 12.87 4.87
N LYS A 107 -5.26 11.83 4.75
CA LYS A 107 -5.17 10.58 5.54
C LYS A 107 -4.64 9.41 4.73
N CYS A 108 -4.97 9.36 3.44
CA CYS A 108 -4.55 8.28 2.54
C CYS A 108 -3.91 8.86 1.28
N LEU A 109 -2.69 8.43 0.98
CA LEU A 109 -1.97 8.77 -0.23
C LEU A 109 -1.57 7.52 -1.00
N ILE A 110 -1.96 7.47 -2.27
CA ILE A 110 -1.60 6.43 -3.23
C ILE A 110 -0.89 7.11 -4.40
N ALA A 111 0.43 6.97 -4.53
CA ALA A 111 1.17 7.78 -5.49
C ALA A 111 2.39 7.08 -6.10
N SER A 112 2.77 7.48 -7.31
CA SER A 112 4.02 7.07 -7.92
C SER A 112 4.95 8.25 -8.22
N ASN A 113 6.24 7.95 -8.42
CA ASN A 113 7.26 8.92 -8.80
C ASN A 113 7.35 10.14 -7.85
N ILE A 114 7.15 9.91 -6.55
CA ILE A 114 7.29 10.94 -5.51
C ILE A 114 8.72 11.47 -5.50
N THR A 115 8.87 12.77 -5.43
CA THR A 115 10.17 13.47 -5.30
C THR A 115 10.27 14.30 -4.03
N ASP A 116 9.15 14.70 -3.45
CA ASP A 116 9.03 15.36 -2.16
C ASP A 116 8.48 14.37 -1.12
N PHE A 117 9.24 14.12 -0.07
CA PHE A 117 8.90 13.20 1.02
C PHE A 117 8.47 13.94 2.29
N THR A 118 7.89 15.12 2.12
CA THR A 118 7.29 15.87 3.21
C THR A 118 5.79 15.58 3.27
N PHE A 119 5.36 14.88 4.30
CA PHE A 119 3.98 14.42 4.44
C PHE A 119 3.26 15.14 5.59
N PRO A 120 1.92 15.28 5.53
CA PRO A 120 1.15 15.87 6.63
C PRO A 120 1.05 14.89 7.82
N ASP A 121 0.92 15.47 9.03
CA ASP A 121 0.86 14.71 10.28
C ASP A 121 -0.36 13.78 10.42
N LYS A 122 -1.43 14.03 9.64
CA LYS A 122 -2.65 13.19 9.65
C LYS A 122 -2.58 11.98 8.73
N LEU A 123 -1.51 11.82 7.95
CA LEU A 123 -1.38 10.70 7.01
C LEU A 123 -1.26 9.38 7.78
N THR A 124 -2.22 8.49 7.57
CA THR A 124 -2.29 7.17 8.21
C THR A 124 -2.01 6.02 7.26
N GLU A 125 -2.22 6.24 5.95
CA GLU A 125 -2.01 5.23 4.92
C GLU A 125 -1.19 5.79 3.76
N LEU A 126 -0.11 5.11 3.41
CA LEU A 126 0.79 5.49 2.33
C LEU A 126 1.10 4.30 1.44
N TYR A 127 0.76 4.44 0.16
CA TYR A 127 1.04 3.47 -0.88
C TYR A 127 1.86 4.15 -1.97
N ILE A 128 3.12 3.77 -2.13
CA ILE A 128 3.99 4.38 -3.12
C ILE A 128 4.69 3.36 -3.99
N TRP A 129 4.81 3.67 -5.27
CA TRP A 129 5.53 2.81 -6.21
C TRP A 129 6.40 3.62 -7.18
N HIS A 130 7.38 2.93 -7.79
CA HIS A 130 8.37 3.52 -8.69
C HIS A 130 9.10 4.74 -8.11
N THR A 131 9.42 4.67 -6.81
CA THR A 131 10.03 5.77 -6.09
C THR A 131 11.45 5.42 -5.67
N LYS A 132 12.38 6.31 -5.96
CA LYS A 132 13.78 6.18 -5.54
C LYS A 132 14.04 7.02 -4.29
N ILE A 133 14.49 6.36 -3.24
CA ILE A 133 14.88 6.98 -1.98
C ILE A 133 16.40 7.18 -2.00
N LYS A 134 16.86 8.38 -1.69
CA LYS A 134 18.29 8.71 -1.63
C LYS A 134 19.01 7.78 -0.66
N GLY A 135 20.10 7.17 -1.12
CA GLY A 135 20.86 6.19 -0.32
C GLY A 135 20.16 4.87 -0.03
N GLY A 136 18.92 4.67 -0.49
CA GLY A 136 18.18 3.43 -0.29
C GLY A 136 17.75 3.15 1.16
N SER A 137 17.69 4.15 2.03
CA SER A 137 17.24 4.00 3.42
C SER A 137 16.02 4.87 3.70
N LEU A 138 15.00 4.31 4.36
CA LEU A 138 13.82 5.05 4.80
C LEU A 138 14.15 6.13 5.82
N SER A 139 15.28 6.03 6.53
CA SER A 139 15.75 7.07 7.45
C SER A 139 16.12 8.40 6.75
N ASN A 140 16.25 8.39 5.41
CA ASN A 140 16.51 9.59 4.61
C ASN A 140 15.22 10.31 4.16
N ILE A 141 14.06 9.83 4.59
CA ILE A 141 12.75 10.45 4.35
C ILE A 141 12.02 10.62 5.69
N SER A 142 11.14 11.64 5.76
CA SER A 142 10.38 11.92 6.98
C SER A 142 9.00 11.26 6.90
N LEU A 143 8.92 9.97 7.25
CA LEU A 143 7.61 9.32 7.37
C LEU A 143 6.86 9.85 8.60
N PRO A 144 5.55 10.18 8.50
CA PRO A 144 4.79 10.72 9.63
C PRO A 144 4.61 9.67 10.72
N ARG A 145 4.64 10.10 11.99
CA ARG A 145 4.46 9.20 13.14
C ARG A 145 3.09 8.53 13.19
N SER A 146 2.08 9.22 12.66
CA SER A 146 0.69 8.74 12.55
C SER A 146 0.50 7.58 11.57
N LEU A 147 1.53 7.24 10.77
CA LEU A 147 1.40 6.26 9.70
C LEU A 147 1.19 4.86 10.28
N LYS A 148 0.06 4.25 9.92
CA LYS A 148 -0.34 2.90 10.35
C LYS A 148 -0.14 1.85 9.26
N ARG A 149 -0.26 2.26 8.00
CA ARG A 149 -0.06 1.39 6.85
C ARG A 149 0.93 2.00 5.86
N PHE A 150 1.92 1.20 5.46
CA PHE A 150 2.90 1.56 4.45
C PHE A 150 3.10 0.42 3.46
N ASP A 151 2.77 0.67 2.19
CA ASP A 151 3.04 -0.24 1.09
C ASP A 151 4.00 0.43 0.10
N LEU A 152 5.16 -0.19 -0.11
CA LEU A 152 6.24 0.31 -0.96
C LEU A 152 6.57 -0.69 -2.07
N LEU A 153 6.41 -0.27 -3.33
CA LEU A 153 6.60 -1.13 -4.49
C LEU A 153 7.66 -0.57 -5.44
N PHE A 154 8.47 -1.45 -6.03
CA PHE A 154 9.50 -1.09 -7.01
C PHE A 154 10.46 0.00 -6.51
N SER A 155 10.90 -0.10 -5.26
CA SER A 155 11.84 0.84 -4.64
C SER A 155 13.24 0.27 -4.54
N ASN A 156 14.20 1.17 -4.26
CA ASN A 156 15.61 0.85 -4.12
C ASN A 156 16.08 0.68 -2.67
N ILE A 157 15.16 0.53 -1.71
CA ILE A 157 15.52 0.37 -0.29
C ILE A 157 16.39 -0.88 -0.06
N VAL A 158 17.28 -0.80 0.93
CA VAL A 158 18.23 -1.86 1.30
C VAL A 158 17.88 -2.52 2.63
N ASP A 159 17.17 -1.80 3.51
CA ASP A 159 16.71 -2.22 4.84
C ASP A 159 15.38 -1.53 5.22
N CYS A 160 14.94 -1.72 6.46
CA CYS A 160 13.72 -1.13 7.02
C CYS A 160 14.00 0.01 8.02
N GLN A 161 15.23 0.55 8.10
CA GLN A 161 15.54 1.63 9.03
C GLN A 161 14.74 2.90 8.71
N GLY A 162 14.11 3.49 9.73
CA GLY A 162 13.32 4.71 9.60
C GLY A 162 11.81 4.47 9.51
N LEU A 163 11.33 3.26 9.80
CA LEU A 163 9.90 2.99 9.92
C LEU A 163 9.28 3.77 11.10
N PRO A 164 8.07 4.35 10.95
CA PRO A 164 7.41 5.09 12.02
C PRO A 164 6.84 4.15 13.10
N PRO A 165 6.87 4.55 14.40
CA PRO A 165 6.62 3.64 15.52
C PRO A 165 5.18 3.12 15.65
N GLU A 166 4.20 3.78 15.02
CA GLU A 166 2.79 3.36 15.06
C GLU A 166 2.38 2.43 13.91
N LEU A 167 3.35 2.04 13.06
CA LEU A 167 3.09 1.23 11.88
C LEU A 167 2.65 -0.18 12.28
N ASN A 168 1.46 -0.61 11.81
CA ASN A 168 0.93 -1.94 12.08
C ASN A 168 0.80 -2.82 10.82
N ARG A 169 0.91 -2.22 9.62
CA ARG A 169 0.93 -2.95 8.34
C ARG A 169 2.06 -2.46 7.46
N LEU A 170 2.88 -3.40 7.02
CA LEU A 170 4.00 -3.14 6.09
C LEU A 170 3.92 -4.09 4.89
N GLY A 171 3.94 -3.52 3.69
CA GLY A 171 4.08 -4.24 2.43
C GLY A 171 5.31 -3.77 1.66
N LEU A 172 6.22 -4.68 1.33
CA LEU A 172 7.42 -4.41 0.53
C LEU A 172 7.41 -5.32 -0.69
N SER A 173 7.15 -4.75 -1.88
CA SER A 173 7.05 -5.53 -3.11
C SER A 173 8.06 -5.07 -4.16
N TYR A 174 8.72 -6.04 -4.80
CA TYR A 174 9.74 -5.76 -5.83
C TYR A 174 10.87 -4.81 -5.38
N CYS A 175 11.17 -4.79 -4.09
CA CYS A 175 12.30 -4.04 -3.53
C CYS A 175 13.61 -4.82 -3.81
N ARG A 176 14.14 -4.65 -5.02
CA ARG A 176 15.23 -5.49 -5.56
C ARG A 176 16.57 -5.33 -4.85
N ASN A 177 16.73 -4.29 -4.04
CA ASN A 177 17.96 -4.04 -3.28
C ASN A 177 17.80 -4.36 -1.79
N LEU A 178 16.63 -4.73 -1.33
CA LEU A 178 16.38 -5.12 0.05
C LEU A 178 17.17 -6.38 0.39
N THR A 179 18.11 -6.27 1.32
CA THR A 179 19.02 -7.36 1.75
C THR A 179 18.75 -7.79 3.19
N SER A 180 18.19 -6.90 4.01
CA SER A 180 17.94 -7.12 5.43
C SER A 180 16.61 -6.48 5.85
N LEU A 181 16.03 -6.99 6.93
CA LEU A 181 14.85 -6.42 7.59
C LEU A 181 15.23 -5.55 8.80
N ASN A 182 16.51 -5.18 8.96
CA ASN A 182 16.96 -4.29 10.03
C ASN A 182 16.14 -3.02 10.05
N GLY A 183 15.65 -2.61 11.23
CA GLY A 183 14.70 -1.51 11.42
C GLY A 183 13.28 -2.00 11.73
N LEU A 184 12.93 -3.28 11.49
CA LEU A 184 11.65 -3.85 11.92
C LEU A 184 11.50 -3.84 13.45
N GLU A 185 12.58 -3.94 14.20
CA GLU A 185 12.58 -3.90 15.67
C GLU A 185 11.91 -2.64 16.22
N THR A 186 11.93 -1.52 15.47
CA THR A 186 11.27 -0.26 15.88
C THR A 186 9.75 -0.33 15.87
N VAL A 187 9.17 -1.27 15.13
CA VAL A 187 7.73 -1.45 14.96
C VAL A 187 7.25 -2.84 15.40
N ALA A 188 8.14 -3.67 15.90
CA ALA A 188 7.87 -5.08 16.21
C ALA A 188 6.66 -5.28 17.14
N ASP A 189 6.50 -4.42 18.15
CA ASP A 189 5.39 -4.46 19.10
C ASP A 189 4.04 -4.08 18.48
N GLN A 190 4.02 -3.33 17.38
CA GLN A 190 2.81 -2.83 16.74
C GLN A 190 2.46 -3.59 15.46
N LEU A 191 3.44 -4.25 14.84
CA LEU A 191 3.29 -4.86 13.53
C LEU A 191 2.42 -6.11 13.62
N THR A 192 1.27 -6.08 12.93
CA THR A 192 0.31 -7.19 12.84
C THR A 192 0.29 -7.85 11.47
N TYR A 193 0.73 -7.12 10.44
CA TYR A 193 0.75 -7.59 9.06
C TYR A 193 2.07 -7.24 8.39
N LEU A 194 2.74 -8.24 7.82
CA LEU A 194 3.94 -8.05 6.99
C LEU A 194 3.81 -8.83 5.69
N GLU A 195 4.01 -8.14 4.57
CA GLU A 195 4.10 -8.72 3.24
C GLU A 195 5.42 -8.38 2.57
N LEU A 196 6.16 -9.39 2.16
CA LEU A 196 7.39 -9.31 1.39
C LEU A 196 7.16 -10.06 0.07
N HIS A 197 7.22 -9.35 -1.06
CA HIS A 197 6.93 -9.95 -2.36
C HIS A 197 8.01 -9.62 -3.38
N HIS A 198 8.58 -10.64 -4.03
CA HIS A 198 9.68 -10.49 -5.00
C HIS A 198 10.90 -9.70 -4.48
N CYS A 199 11.23 -9.78 -3.19
CA CYS A 199 12.43 -9.20 -2.60
C CYS A 199 13.60 -10.19 -2.73
N ARG A 200 14.15 -10.33 -3.94
CA ARG A 200 15.05 -11.42 -4.33
C ARG A 200 16.50 -11.30 -3.86
N LYS A 201 16.84 -10.25 -3.10
CA LYS A 201 18.15 -10.10 -2.44
C LYS A 201 18.06 -10.15 -0.92
N LEU A 202 16.85 -10.35 -0.38
CA LEU A 202 16.63 -10.43 1.05
C LEU A 202 17.22 -11.74 1.59
N GLU A 203 18.30 -11.66 2.34
CA GLU A 203 19.00 -12.83 2.90
C GLU A 203 18.89 -12.87 4.42
N ASP A 204 18.75 -11.72 5.07
CA ASP A 204 18.65 -11.60 6.51
C ASP A 204 17.20 -11.40 6.95
N TYR A 205 16.63 -12.44 7.53
CA TYR A 205 15.27 -12.46 8.11
C TYR A 205 15.28 -12.43 9.65
N SER A 206 16.44 -12.18 10.29
CA SER A 206 16.61 -12.30 11.75
C SER A 206 15.64 -11.43 12.55
N SER A 207 15.38 -10.20 12.07
CA SER A 207 14.43 -9.27 12.72
C SER A 207 12.98 -9.78 12.78
N LEU A 208 12.63 -10.84 12.06
CA LEU A 208 11.30 -11.46 12.20
C LEU A 208 11.09 -12.05 13.60
N ALA A 209 12.15 -12.47 14.28
CA ALA A 209 12.04 -13.05 15.63
C ALA A 209 11.50 -12.05 16.66
N ASP A 210 11.68 -10.75 16.44
CA ASP A 210 11.21 -9.68 17.33
C ASP A 210 9.72 -9.37 17.10
N CYS A 211 9.15 -9.74 15.94
CA CYS A 211 7.78 -9.41 15.55
C CYS A 211 6.74 -10.38 16.14
N VAL A 212 6.72 -10.54 17.46
CA VAL A 212 5.89 -11.55 18.18
C VAL A 212 4.38 -11.28 18.11
N ASN A 213 3.98 -10.07 17.70
CA ASN A 213 2.58 -9.67 17.57
C ASN A 213 2.03 -9.82 16.14
N LEU A 214 2.83 -10.32 15.20
CA LEU A 214 2.36 -10.60 13.84
C LEU A 214 1.20 -11.60 13.85
N GLN A 215 0.14 -11.24 13.12
CA GLN A 215 -1.02 -12.09 12.85
C GLN A 215 -0.95 -12.67 11.43
N ARG A 216 -0.39 -11.92 10.49
CA ARG A 216 -0.27 -12.36 9.10
C ARG A 216 1.13 -12.06 8.56
N LEU A 217 1.79 -13.11 8.05
CA LEU A 217 3.10 -13.02 7.40
C LEU A 217 3.02 -13.62 6.00
N LEU A 218 3.37 -12.83 5.01
CA LEU A 218 3.49 -13.27 3.63
C LEU A 218 4.92 -13.01 3.14
N VAL A 219 5.61 -14.05 2.69
CA VAL A 219 6.96 -13.96 2.10
C VAL A 219 6.93 -14.69 0.77
N LEU A 220 6.55 -13.96 -0.28
CA LEU A 220 6.19 -14.53 -1.58
C LEU A 220 7.31 -14.30 -2.60
N ASP A 221 7.73 -15.37 -3.29
CA ASP A 221 8.75 -15.32 -4.33
C ASP A 221 10.04 -14.56 -3.92
N CYS A 222 10.40 -14.63 -2.63
CA CYS A 222 11.63 -14.07 -2.08
C CYS A 222 12.80 -15.08 -2.12
N THR A 223 13.93 -14.73 -1.50
CA THR A 223 15.04 -15.66 -1.27
C THR A 223 14.68 -16.70 -0.21
N LYS A 224 15.53 -17.72 -0.10
CA LYS A 224 15.30 -18.86 0.81
C LYS A 224 15.46 -18.45 2.27
N PHE A 225 14.61 -19.00 3.13
CA PHE A 225 14.87 -19.04 4.56
C PHE A 225 15.97 -20.08 4.87
N GLN A 226 16.88 -19.75 5.78
CA GLN A 226 17.80 -20.74 6.32
C GLN A 226 17.05 -21.79 7.16
N ASN A 227 16.14 -21.32 8.02
CA ASN A 227 15.21 -22.10 8.83
C ASN A 227 13.98 -21.24 9.19
N LEU A 228 13.01 -21.84 9.86
CA LEU A 228 11.78 -21.17 10.29
C LEU A 228 11.66 -21.04 11.82
N SER A 229 12.79 -21.06 12.55
CA SER A 229 12.79 -21.03 14.02
C SER A 229 12.11 -19.81 14.62
N PHE A 230 12.15 -18.65 13.92
CA PHE A 230 11.47 -17.42 14.34
C PHE A 230 9.96 -17.61 14.54
N ALA A 231 9.34 -18.50 13.77
CA ALA A 231 7.91 -18.74 13.84
C ALA A 231 7.45 -19.36 15.16
N LYS A 232 8.33 -20.00 15.93
CA LYS A 232 8.02 -20.56 17.24
C LYS A 232 7.62 -19.49 18.27
N GLU A 233 8.16 -18.29 18.14
CA GLU A 233 7.91 -17.16 19.05
C GLU A 233 6.68 -16.35 18.65
N MET A 234 6.19 -16.52 17.43
CA MET A 234 5.05 -15.77 16.88
C MET A 234 3.70 -16.37 17.30
N LYS A 235 3.38 -16.34 18.61
CA LYS A 235 2.18 -17.00 19.18
C LYS A 235 0.85 -16.42 18.70
N LYS A 236 0.85 -15.22 18.09
CA LYS A 236 -0.34 -14.58 17.51
C LYS A 236 -0.48 -14.79 16.00
N LEU A 237 0.46 -15.53 15.38
CA LEU A 237 0.46 -15.74 13.95
C LEU A 237 -0.68 -16.69 13.54
N GLU A 238 -1.66 -16.13 12.81
CA GLU A 238 -2.85 -16.85 12.33
C GLU A 238 -2.66 -17.36 10.91
N PHE A 239 -1.86 -16.66 10.12
CA PHE A 239 -1.61 -17.00 8.73
C PHE A 239 -0.16 -16.75 8.32
N PHE A 240 0.50 -17.78 7.79
CA PHE A 240 1.83 -17.67 7.18
C PHE A 240 1.84 -18.24 5.76
N SER A 241 2.17 -17.42 4.77
CA SER A 241 2.38 -17.87 3.40
C SER A 241 3.82 -17.61 2.96
N PHE A 242 4.50 -18.66 2.47
CA PHE A 242 5.82 -18.55 1.84
C PHE A 242 5.84 -19.21 0.45
N TYR A 243 4.75 -18.99 -0.30
CA TYR A 243 4.63 -19.52 -1.65
C TYR A 243 5.73 -18.94 -2.56
N GLY A 244 6.45 -19.81 -3.30
CA GLY A 244 7.59 -19.40 -4.13
C GLY A 244 8.90 -19.13 -3.37
N THR A 245 8.87 -19.12 -2.03
CA THR A 245 10.05 -19.04 -1.15
C THR A 245 10.35 -20.41 -0.57
N GLU A 246 11.60 -20.77 -0.46
CA GLU A 246 12.04 -22.11 -0.01
C GLU A 246 12.63 -22.06 1.39
N VAL A 247 12.66 -23.21 2.08
CA VAL A 247 13.32 -23.42 3.37
C VAL A 247 14.49 -24.37 3.17
N ILE A 248 15.71 -23.99 3.57
CA ILE A 248 16.95 -24.72 3.25
C ILE A 248 17.08 -25.98 4.12
N ASP A 249 16.78 -25.89 5.42
CA ASP A 249 16.88 -27.05 6.33
C ASP A 249 15.73 -28.05 6.16
N ASN A 250 14.73 -27.71 5.32
CA ASN A 250 13.54 -28.50 5.03
C ASN A 250 12.65 -28.81 6.25
N ASP A 251 12.90 -28.16 7.40
CA ASP A 251 12.13 -28.35 8.63
C ASP A 251 10.95 -27.37 8.74
N LEU A 252 9.74 -27.88 8.55
CA LEU A 252 8.49 -27.13 8.69
C LEU A 252 7.84 -27.33 10.07
N SER A 253 8.48 -28.07 11.00
CA SER A 253 7.91 -28.30 12.34
C SER A 253 7.60 -27.01 13.12
N PRO A 254 8.33 -25.88 12.96
CA PRO A 254 7.97 -24.63 13.62
C PRO A 254 6.58 -24.07 13.26
N LEU A 255 5.99 -24.54 12.16
CA LEU A 255 4.71 -24.03 11.65
C LEU A 255 3.49 -24.83 12.12
N LEU A 256 3.66 -25.95 12.83
CA LEU A 256 2.57 -26.87 13.14
C LEU A 256 1.46 -26.27 14.03
N GLU A 257 1.79 -25.23 14.80
CA GLU A 257 0.82 -24.55 15.67
C GLU A 257 0.12 -23.37 14.97
N ILE A 258 0.57 -22.97 13.77
CA ILE A 258 -0.03 -21.86 13.03
C ILE A 258 -1.35 -22.32 12.40
N PRO A 259 -2.47 -21.61 12.64
CA PRO A 259 -3.80 -22.02 12.15
C PRO A 259 -3.90 -22.21 10.65
N ALA A 260 -3.23 -21.37 9.87
CA ALA A 260 -3.23 -21.46 8.41
C ALA A 260 -1.84 -21.23 7.84
N VAL A 261 -1.36 -22.17 7.02
CA VAL A 261 -0.07 -22.09 6.34
C VAL A 261 -0.27 -22.34 4.84
N SER A 262 0.43 -21.60 4.00
CA SER A 262 0.40 -21.76 2.54
C SER A 262 1.82 -21.80 1.96
N PHE A 263 2.15 -22.86 1.25
CA PHE A 263 3.45 -23.04 0.59
C PHE A 263 3.34 -24.03 -0.58
N LYS A 264 4.39 -24.07 -1.40
CA LYS A 264 4.53 -25.07 -2.45
C LYS A 264 5.17 -26.32 -1.86
N ASN A 265 4.48 -27.45 -1.90
CA ASN A 265 5.04 -28.74 -1.43
C ASN A 265 6.37 -29.08 -2.14
N LYS A 266 7.31 -29.61 -1.36
CA LYS A 266 8.54 -30.23 -1.84
C LYS A 266 8.70 -31.61 -1.22
N LYS A 267 9.36 -32.53 -1.93
CA LYS A 267 9.60 -33.90 -1.44
C LYS A 267 10.56 -33.94 -0.26
N GLU A 268 11.44 -32.94 -0.17
CA GLU A 268 12.47 -32.77 0.83
C GLU A 268 11.94 -32.26 2.17
N TYR A 269 10.76 -31.62 2.18
CA TYR A 269 10.15 -31.11 3.41
C TYR A 269 9.67 -32.26 4.31
N ASN A 270 9.92 -32.13 5.62
CA ASN A 270 9.49 -33.12 6.61
C ASN A 270 7.97 -33.17 6.83
N TYR A 271 7.24 -32.13 6.37
CA TYR A 271 5.76 -32.05 6.38
C TYR A 271 5.25 -31.61 5.01
N SER A 272 4.08 -32.14 4.66
CA SER A 272 3.34 -31.72 3.45
C SER A 272 2.24 -30.73 3.81
N PHE A 273 1.68 -30.04 2.84
CA PHE A 273 0.55 -29.14 3.04
C PHE A 273 -0.66 -29.81 3.74
N ARG A 274 -0.83 -31.13 3.57
CA ARG A 274 -1.93 -31.89 4.20
C ARG A 274 -1.77 -32.07 5.70
N ASP A 275 -0.58 -31.90 6.22
CA ASP A 275 -0.28 -32.05 7.64
C ASP A 275 -0.66 -30.79 8.45
N PHE A 276 -0.94 -29.68 7.76
CA PHE A 276 -1.34 -28.41 8.36
C PHE A 276 -2.87 -28.28 8.43
N LYS A 277 -3.36 -27.64 9.48
CA LYS A 277 -4.79 -27.35 9.62
C LYS A 277 -5.24 -26.44 8.48
N LEU A 278 -6.22 -26.88 7.71
CA LEU A 278 -6.88 -26.03 6.73
C LEU A 278 -7.84 -25.11 7.48
N VAL A 279 -7.67 -23.80 7.36
CA VAL A 279 -8.71 -22.86 7.79
C VAL A 279 -9.92 -23.12 6.90
N LYS A 280 -11.01 -23.61 7.50
CA LYS A 280 -12.30 -23.62 6.79
C LYS A 280 -12.66 -22.18 6.47
N LYS A 281 -12.86 -21.91 5.18
CA LYS A 281 -13.41 -20.64 4.68
C LYS A 281 -14.77 -20.35 5.28
#